data_23b05cc22f02d84ab9f351018a6492d5
#
_entry.id   23b05cc22f02d84ab9f351018a6492d5
#
_cell.length_a   1.000
_cell.length_b   1.000
_cell.length_c   1.000
_cell.angle_alpha   90.00
_cell.angle_beta   90.00
_cell.angle_gamma   90.00
#
_symmetry.space_group_name_H-M   'P 1'
#
loop_
_entity.id
_entity.type
_entity.pdbx_description
1 polymer ?
#
loop_
_entity_poly.entity_id
_entity_poly.type
_entity_poly.pdbx_seq_one_letter_code
_entity_poly.pdbx_strand_id
1 'polypeptide(L)'
;GKKAIPLAILGAEVTVFDISEENKRYAMEVAEAANVKIDYQVGNVLEIDMDQYGQFFDVVFMEGGILHYFHDIDQFMKLMHSLLTPNGKMICSDFHPFTKIVDALGSEQKTMSYFSTEVFEGEMAHARFFDEEVRAKMPLCSYRKYTLSEIMNATIQNGFLVQKFDEHPSWANPNLPGEFTIVSTKV
;
A
#
# COMPACT_ATOMS: atom_id res chain seq x y z
N GLY A 1 2.57 7.50 7.19
CA GLY A 1 1.85 7.94 8.40
C GLY A 1 1.02 9.20 8.25
N LYS A 2 1.34 10.11 7.31
CA LYS A 2 0.62 11.40 7.19
C LYS A 2 -0.88 11.28 6.87
N LYS A 3 -1.33 10.19 6.27
CA LYS A 3 -2.77 9.93 6.00
C LYS A 3 -3.55 9.53 7.25
N ALA A 4 -2.88 9.06 8.29
CA ALA A 4 -3.49 8.74 9.58
C ALA A 4 -4.04 9.98 10.29
N ILE A 5 -3.39 11.13 10.13
CA ILE A 5 -3.75 12.36 10.83
C ILE A 5 -5.14 12.87 10.45
N PRO A 6 -5.51 13.02 9.15
CA PRO A 6 -6.88 13.38 8.76
C PRO A 6 -7.93 12.41 9.28
N LEU A 7 -7.65 11.11 9.30
CA LEU A 7 -8.59 10.11 9.85
C LEU A 7 -8.81 10.30 11.35
N ALA A 8 -7.72 10.56 12.11
CA ALA A 8 -7.82 10.85 13.53
C ALA A 8 -8.57 12.18 13.82
N ILE A 9 -8.38 13.22 12.98
CA ILE A 9 -9.14 14.49 13.07
C ILE A 9 -10.64 14.24 12.84
N LEU A 10 -11.00 13.29 11.96
CA LEU A 10 -12.38 12.89 11.72
C LEU A 10 -12.96 12.01 12.83
N GLY A 11 -12.19 11.68 13.87
CA GLY A 11 -12.64 10.94 15.04
C GLY A 11 -12.38 9.43 15.00
N ALA A 12 -11.59 8.93 14.04
CA ALA A 12 -11.19 7.53 14.02
C ALA A 12 -10.11 7.26 15.08
N GLU A 13 -10.17 6.08 15.72
CA GLU A 13 -9.07 5.50 16.47
C GLU A 13 -8.12 4.84 15.48
N VAL A 14 -6.94 5.45 15.28
CA VAL A 14 -6.04 5.06 14.19
C VAL A 14 -4.81 4.34 14.73
N THR A 15 -4.60 3.11 14.25
CA THR A 15 -3.34 2.38 14.38
C THR A 15 -2.62 2.35 13.03
N VAL A 16 -1.35 2.72 13.02
CA VAL A 16 -0.48 2.69 11.83
C VAL A 16 0.53 1.55 11.97
N PHE A 17 0.67 0.75 10.92
CA PHE A 17 1.76 -0.21 10.80
C PHE A 17 2.69 0.24 9.67
N ASP A 18 3.96 0.43 9.98
CA ASP A 18 4.99 0.86 9.04
C ASP A 18 6.36 0.32 9.48
N ILE A 19 7.23 0.02 8.54
CA ILE A 19 8.57 -0.50 8.84
C ILE A 19 9.56 0.61 9.27
N SER A 20 9.23 1.88 9.07
CA SER A 20 10.15 3.02 9.21
C SER A 20 9.96 3.77 10.53
N GLU A 21 11.01 3.81 11.34
CA GLU A 21 11.09 4.65 12.55
C GLU A 21 11.04 6.16 12.20
N GLU A 22 11.64 6.57 11.08
CA GLU A 22 11.63 7.96 10.65
C GLU A 22 10.21 8.41 10.28
N ASN A 23 9.45 7.54 9.61
CA ASN A 23 8.05 7.79 9.31
C ASN A 23 7.23 7.93 10.59
N LYS A 24 7.50 7.09 11.60
CA LYS A 24 6.88 7.21 12.92
C LYS A 24 7.16 8.57 13.54
N ARG A 25 8.45 8.94 13.64
CA ARG A 25 8.83 10.22 14.24
C ARG A 25 8.09 11.38 13.60
N TYR A 26 8.12 11.46 12.27
CA TYR A 26 7.42 12.49 11.53
C TYR A 26 5.90 12.46 11.76
N ALA A 27 5.28 11.29 11.73
CA ALA A 27 3.84 11.16 11.94
C ALA A 27 3.42 11.58 13.35
N MET A 28 4.22 11.25 14.37
CA MET A 28 3.95 11.64 15.76
C MET A 28 4.10 13.16 15.97
N GLU A 29 5.10 13.80 15.36
CA GLU A 29 5.25 15.26 15.38
C GLU A 29 4.03 15.95 14.75
N VAL A 30 3.54 15.45 13.61
CA VAL A 30 2.35 16.00 12.94
C VAL A 30 1.08 15.74 13.75
N ALA A 31 0.94 14.57 14.39
CA ALA A 31 -0.19 14.24 15.26
C ALA A 31 -0.26 15.18 16.47
N GLU A 32 0.88 15.45 17.11
CA GLU A 32 0.99 16.40 18.20
C GLU A 32 0.58 17.82 17.76
N ALA A 33 1.12 18.28 16.63
CA ALA A 33 0.78 19.61 16.07
C ALA A 33 -0.71 19.74 15.70
N ALA A 34 -1.34 18.64 15.28
CA ALA A 34 -2.77 18.56 14.96
C ALA A 34 -3.65 18.31 16.20
N ASN A 35 -3.06 18.12 17.39
CA ASN A 35 -3.73 17.77 18.64
C ASN A 35 -4.62 16.51 18.52
N VAL A 36 -4.11 15.48 17.82
CA VAL A 36 -4.75 14.16 17.70
C VAL A 36 -3.83 13.07 18.22
N LYS A 37 -4.40 11.90 18.54
CA LYS A 37 -3.65 10.72 18.94
C LYS A 37 -3.72 9.68 17.84
N ILE A 38 -2.59 9.04 17.56
CA ILE A 38 -2.48 7.85 16.73
C ILE A 38 -1.62 6.82 17.48
N ASP A 39 -1.93 5.54 17.29
CA ASP A 39 -1.05 4.45 17.71
C ASP A 39 -0.16 4.09 16.52
N TYR A 40 1.17 4.05 16.72
CA TYR A 40 2.11 3.79 15.63
C TYR A 40 3.04 2.64 15.98
N GLN A 41 2.83 1.52 15.30
CA GLN A 41 3.58 0.28 15.42
C GLN A 41 4.63 0.19 14.32
N VAL A 42 5.92 0.08 14.71
CA VAL A 42 7.02 -0.09 13.76
C VAL A 42 7.36 -1.56 13.64
N GLY A 43 7.33 -2.07 12.43
CA GLY A 43 7.65 -3.46 12.14
C GLY A 43 7.16 -3.94 10.79
N ASN A 44 7.47 -5.19 10.50
CA ASN A 44 6.96 -5.86 9.30
C ASN A 44 5.48 -6.19 9.50
N VAL A 45 4.62 -5.68 8.62
CA VAL A 45 3.18 -5.92 8.69
C VAL A 45 2.80 -7.41 8.61
N LEU A 46 3.63 -8.23 7.97
CA LEU A 46 3.42 -9.68 7.90
C LEU A 46 3.66 -10.39 9.24
N GLU A 47 4.26 -9.71 10.21
CA GLU A 47 4.57 -10.22 11.56
C GLU A 47 3.68 -9.58 12.65
N ILE A 48 2.55 -8.99 12.24
CA ILE A 48 1.57 -8.41 13.18
C ILE A 48 1.13 -9.47 14.19
N ASP A 49 1.07 -9.07 15.47
CA ASP A 49 0.55 -9.91 16.54
C ASP A 49 -0.96 -10.16 16.36
N MET A 50 -1.29 -11.36 15.90
CA MET A 50 -2.67 -11.77 15.65
C MET A 50 -3.46 -12.06 16.93
N ASP A 51 -2.82 -12.26 18.07
CA ASP A 51 -3.51 -12.38 19.37
C ASP A 51 -4.02 -11.00 19.82
N GLN A 52 -3.31 -9.93 19.46
CA GLN A 52 -3.69 -8.55 19.74
C GLN A 52 -4.63 -7.95 18.69
N TYR A 53 -4.37 -8.17 17.41
CA TYR A 53 -4.99 -7.44 16.31
C TYR A 53 -5.91 -8.28 15.41
N GLY A 54 -6.05 -9.58 15.68
CA GLY A 54 -6.99 -10.44 14.95
C GLY A 54 -8.44 -10.00 15.17
N GLN A 55 -9.16 -9.75 14.08
CA GLN A 55 -10.55 -9.26 14.09
C GLN A 55 -10.75 -7.99 14.94
N PHE A 56 -9.80 -7.09 14.90
CA PHE A 56 -9.77 -5.90 15.75
C PHE A 56 -10.26 -4.63 15.04
N PHE A 57 -10.00 -4.50 13.74
CA PHE A 57 -10.25 -3.26 13.01
C PHE A 57 -11.60 -3.29 12.28
N ASP A 58 -12.33 -2.17 12.32
CA ASP A 58 -13.53 -1.97 11.49
C ASP A 58 -13.15 -1.61 10.05
N VAL A 59 -11.99 -0.97 9.87
CA VAL A 59 -11.48 -0.56 8.57
C VAL A 59 -9.99 -0.81 8.47
N VAL A 60 -9.55 -1.47 7.40
CA VAL A 60 -8.16 -1.50 6.94
C VAL A 60 -8.05 -0.53 5.77
N PHE A 61 -7.17 0.47 5.91
CA PHE A 61 -6.94 1.50 4.90
C PHE A 61 -5.51 1.44 4.39
N MET A 62 -5.34 1.31 3.09
CA MET A 62 -4.06 1.23 2.40
C MET A 62 -4.03 2.24 1.26
N GLU A 63 -2.96 3.04 1.17
CA GLU A 63 -2.84 4.04 0.11
C GLU A 63 -1.38 4.26 -0.30
N GLY A 64 -1.15 4.31 -1.59
CA GLY A 64 0.05 4.87 -2.18
C GLY A 64 1.24 3.93 -2.34
N GLY A 65 1.11 2.88 -3.15
CA GLY A 65 2.24 2.04 -3.55
C GLY A 65 2.64 1.03 -2.49
N ILE A 66 1.70 0.20 -2.07
CA ILE A 66 1.89 -0.80 -1.01
C ILE A 66 2.05 -2.20 -1.58
N LEU A 67 1.19 -2.60 -2.51
CA LEU A 67 1.06 -3.99 -2.94
C LEU A 67 2.34 -4.56 -3.54
N HIS A 68 3.12 -3.75 -4.22
CA HIS A 68 4.34 -4.20 -4.89
C HIS A 68 5.48 -4.59 -3.94
N TYR A 69 5.41 -4.26 -2.65
CA TYR A 69 6.40 -4.70 -1.64
C TYR A 69 6.15 -6.14 -1.15
N PHE A 70 4.97 -6.70 -1.41
CA PHE A 70 4.63 -8.07 -1.02
C PHE A 70 4.78 -9.00 -2.23
N HIS A 71 5.45 -10.14 -2.04
CA HIS A 71 5.71 -11.08 -3.14
C HIS A 71 4.59 -12.13 -3.27
N ASP A 72 3.77 -12.28 -2.24
CA ASP A 72 2.57 -13.13 -2.20
C ASP A 72 1.36 -12.28 -1.83
N ILE A 73 0.59 -11.90 -2.85
CA ILE A 73 -0.59 -11.06 -2.65
C ILE A 73 -1.73 -11.81 -1.98
N ASP A 74 -1.83 -13.13 -2.15
CA ASP A 74 -2.84 -13.94 -1.47
C ASP A 74 -2.58 -13.98 0.02
N GLN A 75 -1.33 -14.23 0.44
CA GLN A 75 -0.92 -14.15 1.84
C GLN A 75 -1.24 -12.77 2.43
N PHE A 76 -0.93 -11.71 1.70
CA PHE A 76 -1.19 -10.36 2.15
C PHE A 76 -2.70 -10.07 2.29
N MET A 77 -3.52 -10.41 1.31
CA MET A 77 -4.97 -10.21 1.38
C MET A 77 -5.61 -11.06 2.48
N LYS A 78 -5.15 -12.27 2.70
CA LYS A 78 -5.58 -13.13 3.82
C LYS A 78 -5.27 -12.49 5.17
N LEU A 79 -4.10 -11.88 5.32
CA LEU A 79 -3.75 -11.14 6.53
C LEU A 79 -4.70 -9.94 6.73
N MET A 80 -4.93 -9.12 5.71
CA MET A 80 -5.84 -7.98 5.78
C MET A 80 -7.26 -8.43 6.19
N HIS A 81 -7.73 -9.54 5.63
CA HIS A 81 -9.00 -10.13 6.03
C HIS A 81 -9.03 -10.55 7.50
N SER A 82 -7.94 -11.15 8.00
CA SER A 82 -7.84 -11.63 9.38
C SER A 82 -7.83 -10.51 10.43
N LEU A 83 -7.34 -9.33 10.06
CA LEU A 83 -7.31 -8.14 10.91
C LEU A 83 -8.70 -7.49 11.09
N LEU A 84 -9.60 -7.68 10.15
CA LEU A 84 -10.91 -7.03 10.14
C LEU A 84 -11.94 -7.75 11.03
N THR A 85 -12.77 -6.98 11.71
CA THR A 85 -14.01 -7.44 12.33
C THR A 85 -14.96 -8.05 11.29
N PRO A 86 -15.96 -8.86 11.69
CA PRO A 86 -17.01 -9.30 10.77
C PRO A 86 -17.71 -8.10 10.12
N ASN A 87 -17.88 -8.11 8.79
CA ASN A 87 -18.37 -7.00 7.98
C ASN A 87 -17.45 -5.76 7.94
N GLY A 88 -16.26 -5.84 8.49
CA GLY A 88 -15.25 -4.78 8.39
C GLY A 88 -14.86 -4.49 6.95
N LYS A 89 -14.36 -3.31 6.68
CA LYS A 89 -14.08 -2.83 5.33
C LYS A 89 -12.61 -2.73 5.03
N MET A 90 -12.22 -3.11 3.82
CA MET A 90 -10.91 -2.84 3.27
C MET A 90 -11.04 -1.76 2.19
N ILE A 91 -10.24 -0.70 2.31
CA ILE A 91 -10.06 0.34 1.29
C ILE A 91 -8.60 0.27 0.85
N CYS A 92 -8.38 -0.12 -0.40
CA CYS A 92 -7.05 -0.20 -1.00
C CYS A 92 -6.97 0.72 -2.20
N SER A 93 -6.15 1.76 -2.10
CA SER A 93 -5.82 2.65 -3.21
C SER A 93 -4.34 2.51 -3.53
N ASP A 94 -4.02 2.08 -4.76
CA ASP A 94 -2.63 1.80 -5.16
C ASP A 94 -2.38 2.20 -6.61
N PHE A 95 -1.12 2.17 -7.01
CA PHE A 95 -0.72 2.44 -8.38
C PHE A 95 -1.36 1.44 -9.34
N HIS A 96 -1.96 1.98 -10.39
CA HIS A 96 -2.57 1.13 -11.41
C HIS A 96 -1.49 0.30 -12.13
N PRO A 97 -1.68 -1.02 -12.29
CA PRO A 97 -0.70 -1.88 -12.97
C PRO A 97 -0.30 -1.42 -14.38
N PHE A 98 -1.12 -0.63 -15.03
CA PHE A 98 -0.83 -0.08 -16.35
C PHE A 98 0.34 0.93 -16.35
N THR A 99 0.57 1.65 -15.25
CA THR A 99 1.70 2.62 -15.14
C THR A 99 3.05 1.96 -15.38
N LYS A 100 3.19 0.67 -15.06
CA LYS A 100 4.40 -0.11 -15.25
C LYS A 100 4.81 -0.26 -16.72
N ILE A 101 3.82 -0.32 -17.61
CA ILE A 101 4.06 -0.44 -19.05
C ILE A 101 4.42 0.94 -19.61
N VAL A 102 3.73 1.98 -19.13
CA VAL A 102 3.95 3.36 -19.58
C VAL A 102 5.33 3.87 -19.20
N ASP A 103 5.76 3.60 -17.97
CA ASP A 103 7.10 3.95 -17.50
C ASP A 103 8.19 3.24 -18.32
N ALA A 104 7.92 2.02 -18.78
CA ALA A 104 8.82 1.26 -19.61
C ALA A 104 8.87 1.75 -21.08
N LEU A 105 7.78 2.31 -21.62
CA LEU A 105 7.73 2.84 -22.97
C LEU A 105 8.57 4.12 -23.16
N GLY A 106 8.88 4.84 -22.08
CA GLY A 106 9.70 6.05 -22.08
C GLY A 106 11.19 5.82 -21.78
N SER A 107 11.60 4.59 -21.47
CA SER A 107 12.99 4.26 -21.09
C SER A 107 13.63 3.35 -22.14
N GLU A 108 14.96 3.49 -22.34
CA GLU A 108 15.76 2.53 -23.13
C GLU A 108 15.87 1.14 -22.46
N GLN A 109 15.29 0.98 -21.28
CA GLN A 109 15.26 -0.29 -20.55
C GLN A 109 14.24 -1.23 -21.19
N LYS A 110 14.56 -2.51 -21.22
CA LYS A 110 13.67 -3.59 -21.70
C LYS A 110 12.27 -3.42 -21.11
N THR A 111 11.27 -3.32 -21.97
CA THR A 111 9.86 -3.34 -21.59
C THR A 111 9.57 -4.57 -20.77
N MET A 112 9.29 -4.39 -19.47
CA MET A 112 8.84 -5.48 -18.63
C MET A 112 7.45 -5.91 -19.11
N SER A 113 7.23 -7.21 -19.28
CA SER A 113 5.91 -7.70 -19.63
C SER A 113 4.90 -7.37 -18.51
N TYR A 114 3.71 -6.92 -18.89
CA TYR A 114 2.58 -6.74 -17.96
C TYR A 114 2.28 -8.03 -17.17
N PHE A 115 2.53 -9.19 -17.78
CA PHE A 115 2.28 -10.51 -17.20
C PHE A 115 3.49 -11.12 -16.50
N SER A 116 4.61 -10.40 -16.40
CA SER A 116 5.76 -10.89 -15.64
C SER A 116 5.41 -11.07 -14.17
N THR A 117 5.79 -12.22 -13.62
CA THR A 117 5.67 -12.56 -12.20
C THR A 117 7.01 -12.46 -11.46
N GLU A 118 8.03 -11.95 -12.12
CA GLU A 118 9.38 -11.84 -11.57
C GLU A 118 9.44 -10.85 -10.40
N VAL A 119 10.23 -11.23 -9.41
CA VAL A 119 10.67 -10.32 -8.33
C VAL A 119 11.95 -9.65 -8.79
N PHE A 120 12.04 -8.36 -8.60
CA PHE A 120 13.22 -7.56 -8.96
C PHE A 120 13.61 -6.63 -7.82
N GLU A 121 14.87 -6.24 -7.79
CA GLU A 121 15.37 -5.22 -6.88
C GLU A 121 15.36 -3.85 -7.55
N GLY A 122 15.06 -2.83 -6.78
CA GLY A 122 15.05 -1.45 -7.24
C GLY A 122 15.27 -0.45 -6.12
N GLU A 123 15.47 0.80 -6.48
CA GLU A 123 15.64 1.88 -5.51
C GLU A 123 14.39 2.07 -4.66
N MET A 124 14.59 2.53 -3.42
CA MET A 124 13.49 2.94 -2.54
C MET A 124 12.63 4.03 -3.18
N ALA A 125 11.35 4.05 -2.80
CA ALA A 125 10.46 5.15 -3.17
C ALA A 125 11.11 6.50 -2.81
N HIS A 126 11.00 7.46 -3.74
CA HIS A 126 11.57 8.81 -3.59
C HIS A 126 13.11 8.92 -3.59
N ALA A 127 13.88 7.84 -3.78
CA ALA A 127 15.35 7.89 -3.87
C ALA A 127 15.85 8.94 -4.88
N ARG A 128 15.11 9.13 -5.99
CA ARG A 128 15.42 10.13 -7.04
C ARG A 128 15.51 11.59 -6.55
N PHE A 129 14.99 11.92 -5.36
CA PHE A 129 15.04 13.25 -4.79
C PHE A 129 16.29 13.53 -3.95
N PHE A 130 17.13 12.51 -3.77
CA PHE A 130 18.38 12.61 -3.03
C PHE A 130 19.59 12.66 -3.99
N ASP A 131 20.66 13.27 -3.53
CA ASP A 131 21.93 13.31 -4.25
C ASP A 131 22.50 11.89 -4.49
N GLU A 132 23.28 11.73 -5.54
CA GLU A 132 23.82 10.42 -5.97
C GLU A 132 24.61 9.72 -4.86
N GLU A 133 25.40 10.46 -4.07
CA GLU A 133 26.16 9.92 -2.93
C GLU A 133 25.26 9.34 -1.83
N VAL A 134 24.10 9.96 -1.60
CA VAL A 134 23.10 9.49 -0.63
C VAL A 134 22.36 8.28 -1.19
N ARG A 135 21.93 8.36 -2.47
CA ARG A 135 21.25 7.26 -3.15
C ARG A 135 22.08 5.98 -3.18
N ALA A 136 23.39 6.09 -3.46
CA ALA A 136 24.31 4.94 -3.50
C ALA A 136 24.43 4.21 -2.16
N LYS A 137 24.07 4.86 -1.05
CA LYS A 137 24.10 4.26 0.31
C LYS A 137 22.74 3.75 0.76
N MET A 138 21.65 4.04 0.00
CA MET A 138 20.31 3.54 0.33
C MET A 138 20.21 2.04 0.03
N PRO A 139 19.50 1.29 0.87
CA PRO A 139 19.21 -0.11 0.57
C PRO A 139 18.29 -0.21 -0.66
N LEU A 140 18.45 -1.29 -1.42
CA LEU A 140 17.50 -1.65 -2.44
C LEU A 140 16.25 -2.28 -1.79
N CYS A 141 15.12 -2.10 -2.44
CA CYS A 141 13.87 -2.76 -2.10
C CYS A 141 13.58 -3.86 -3.11
N SER A 142 12.97 -4.93 -2.63
CA SER A 142 12.50 -6.02 -3.47
C SER A 142 11.04 -5.77 -3.84
N TYR A 143 10.72 -5.89 -5.13
CA TYR A 143 9.41 -5.58 -5.69
C TYR A 143 8.86 -6.74 -6.51
N ARG A 144 7.57 -7.00 -6.38
CA ARG A 144 6.80 -7.78 -7.34
C ARG A 144 5.66 -6.92 -7.90
N LYS A 145 5.57 -6.84 -9.22
CA LYS A 145 4.50 -6.11 -9.90
C LYS A 145 3.37 -7.09 -10.24
N TYR A 146 2.15 -6.70 -9.93
CA TYR A 146 0.94 -7.48 -10.15
C TYR A 146 0.17 -6.97 -11.37
N THR A 147 -0.55 -7.85 -12.02
CA THR A 147 -1.63 -7.47 -12.94
C THR A 147 -2.86 -7.05 -12.14
N LEU A 148 -3.78 -6.30 -12.76
CA LEU A 148 -5.03 -5.95 -12.13
C LEU A 148 -5.87 -7.19 -11.78
N SER A 149 -5.84 -8.22 -12.64
CA SER A 149 -6.54 -9.47 -12.39
C SER A 149 -5.99 -10.25 -11.20
N GLU A 150 -4.67 -10.26 -10.96
CA GLU A 150 -4.09 -10.87 -9.76
C GLU A 150 -4.60 -10.17 -8.49
N ILE A 151 -4.60 -8.84 -8.48
CA ILE A 151 -5.07 -8.05 -7.34
C ILE A 151 -6.55 -8.31 -7.05
N MET A 152 -7.40 -8.26 -8.08
CA MET A 152 -8.83 -8.49 -7.93
C MET A 152 -9.14 -9.93 -7.49
N ASN A 153 -8.48 -10.91 -8.09
CA ASN A 153 -8.68 -12.32 -7.74
C ASN A 153 -8.23 -12.60 -6.31
N ALA A 154 -7.07 -12.11 -5.89
CA ALA A 154 -6.58 -12.25 -4.53
C ALA A 154 -7.56 -11.61 -3.51
N THR A 155 -8.12 -10.44 -3.82
CA THR A 155 -9.14 -9.81 -2.99
C THR A 155 -10.37 -10.70 -2.84
N ILE A 156 -10.93 -11.19 -3.94
CA ILE A 156 -12.18 -12.00 -3.95
C ILE A 156 -11.93 -13.37 -3.28
N GLN A 157 -10.84 -14.05 -3.62
CA GLN A 157 -10.55 -15.42 -3.14
C GLN A 157 -10.24 -15.46 -1.64
N ASN A 158 -9.79 -14.34 -1.07
CA ASN A 158 -9.52 -14.23 0.36
C ASN A 158 -10.69 -13.67 1.19
N GLY A 159 -11.93 -13.81 0.70
CA GLY A 159 -13.14 -13.57 1.50
C GLY A 159 -13.59 -12.09 1.52
N PHE A 160 -13.25 -11.33 0.49
CA PHE A 160 -13.75 -9.96 0.33
C PHE A 160 -14.84 -9.87 -0.73
N LEU A 161 -15.97 -9.27 -0.38
CA LEU A 161 -16.97 -8.82 -1.34
C LEU A 161 -16.57 -7.43 -1.85
N VAL A 162 -16.15 -7.35 -3.09
CA VAL A 162 -15.84 -6.06 -3.74
C VAL A 162 -17.14 -5.29 -3.97
N GLN A 163 -17.25 -4.11 -3.36
CA GLN A 163 -18.41 -3.23 -3.47
C GLN A 163 -18.20 -2.15 -4.51
N LYS A 164 -16.94 -1.70 -4.67
CA LYS A 164 -16.60 -0.66 -5.62
C LYS A 164 -15.16 -0.86 -6.11
N PHE A 165 -14.97 -0.58 -7.40
CA PHE A 165 -13.66 -0.47 -8.03
C PHE A 165 -13.64 0.80 -8.89
N ASP A 166 -12.75 1.72 -8.59
CA ASP A 166 -12.56 2.97 -9.34
C ASP A 166 -11.15 3.00 -9.92
N GLU A 167 -11.03 3.49 -11.13
CA GLU A 167 -9.77 3.85 -11.75
C GLU A 167 -9.63 5.39 -11.78
N HIS A 168 -8.44 5.86 -11.49
CA HIS A 168 -8.12 7.28 -11.46
C HIS A 168 -7.08 7.64 -12.53
N PRO A 169 -7.22 8.82 -13.17
CA PRO A 169 -6.26 9.26 -14.16
C PRO A 169 -4.84 9.41 -13.60
N SER A 170 -3.85 9.13 -14.42
CA SER A 170 -2.45 9.39 -14.09
C SER A 170 -2.18 10.90 -14.01
N TRP A 171 -1.41 11.32 -13.02
CA TRP A 171 -0.95 12.70 -12.87
C TRP A 171 -0.08 13.16 -14.04
N ALA A 172 0.67 12.23 -14.67
CA ALA A 172 1.54 12.54 -15.80
C ALA A 172 0.78 12.57 -17.14
N ASN A 173 -0.25 11.76 -17.29
CA ASN A 173 -1.07 11.70 -18.50
C ASN A 173 -2.51 11.35 -18.15
N PRO A 174 -3.43 12.31 -18.13
CA PRO A 174 -4.83 12.09 -17.71
C PRO A 174 -5.63 11.18 -18.65
N ASN A 175 -5.09 10.80 -19.80
CA ASN A 175 -5.72 9.84 -20.72
C ASN A 175 -5.39 8.38 -20.37
N LEU A 176 -4.58 8.15 -19.35
CA LEU A 176 -4.15 6.82 -18.91
C LEU A 176 -4.50 6.61 -17.44
N PRO A 177 -4.83 5.37 -17.01
CA PRO A 177 -5.03 5.09 -15.61
C PRO A 177 -3.71 5.17 -14.85
N GLY A 178 -3.71 5.84 -13.70
CA GLY A 178 -2.53 6.01 -12.84
C GLY A 178 -2.65 5.30 -11.51
N GLU A 179 -3.85 5.27 -10.96
CA GLU A 179 -4.17 4.66 -9.67
C GLU A 179 -5.52 3.94 -9.76
N PHE A 180 -5.78 3.07 -8.80
CA PHE A 180 -7.09 2.45 -8.62
C PHE A 180 -7.48 2.48 -7.13
N THR A 181 -8.76 2.34 -6.85
CA THR A 181 -9.30 2.16 -5.50
C THR A 181 -10.27 1.01 -5.46
N ILE A 182 -10.02 0.05 -4.55
CA ILE A 182 -10.93 -1.04 -4.22
C ILE A 182 -11.58 -0.72 -2.87
N VAL A 183 -12.91 -0.77 -2.82
CA VAL A 183 -13.67 -0.79 -1.56
C VAL A 183 -14.33 -2.15 -1.45
N SER A 184 -14.03 -2.86 -0.39
CA SER A 184 -14.55 -4.21 -0.17
C SER A 184 -14.96 -4.43 1.29
N THR A 185 -15.78 -5.44 1.52
CA THR A 185 -16.27 -5.84 2.84
C THR A 185 -15.87 -7.30 3.09
N LYS A 186 -15.38 -7.58 4.29
CA LYS A 186 -15.13 -8.95 4.77
C LYS A 186 -16.45 -9.74 4.85
N VAL A 187 -16.51 -10.93 4.24
CA VAL A 187 -17.64 -11.85 4.27
C VAL A 187 -17.25 -13.22 4.86
#